data_00c023b3683f20809d42a2cf0d87ea41
#
_entry.id   00c023b3683f20809d42a2cf0d87ea41
#
_cell.length_a   1.000
_cell.length_b   1.000
_cell.length_c   1.000
_cell.angle_alpha   90.00
_cell.angle_beta   90.00
_cell.angle_gamma   90.00
#
_symmetry.space_group_name_H-M   'P 1'
#
loop_
_entity.id
_entity.type
_entity.pdbx_description
1 polymer ?
#
loop_
_entity_poly.entity_id
_entity_poly.type
_entity_poly.pdbx_seq_one_letter_code
_entity_poly.pdbx_strand_id
1 'polypeptide(L)'
;MLDRRPEEQGLLDTLDDLQVGSIAYSPLEQGLLTSRYLDGIPEDSRAASDSPFLNSDAVTGELVDRLRALDEIARSRGQSLAQMALAW
;
A
#
# COMPACT_ATOMS: atom_id res chain seq x y z
N MET A 1 4.02 -2.86 -2.18
CA MET A 1 4.87 -1.84 -1.52
C MET A 1 5.00 -2.07 -0.01
N LEU A 2 3.95 -2.20 0.76
CA LEU A 2 4.05 -2.57 2.19
C LEU A 2 4.46 -4.03 2.38
N ASP A 3 3.91 -4.94 1.61
CA ASP A 3 4.32 -6.34 1.55
C ASP A 3 5.44 -6.52 0.53
N ARG A 4 6.64 -6.90 1.00
CA ARG A 4 7.85 -7.06 0.19
C ARG A 4 8.15 -8.51 -0.18
N ARG A 5 7.30 -9.45 0.21
CA ARG A 5 7.52 -10.89 -0.08
C ARG A 5 7.69 -11.20 -1.57
N PRO A 6 6.95 -10.56 -2.51
CA PRO A 6 7.14 -10.83 -3.93
C PRO A 6 8.56 -10.57 -4.44
N GLU A 7 9.24 -9.51 -3.92
CA GLU A 7 10.62 -9.20 -4.29
C GLU A 7 11.61 -10.06 -3.51
N GLU A 8 11.40 -10.21 -2.19
CA GLU A 8 12.34 -10.86 -1.29
C GLU A 8 12.36 -12.39 -1.42
N GLN A 9 11.27 -13.00 -1.88
CA GLN A 9 11.13 -14.45 -2.03
C GLN A 9 11.35 -14.94 -3.47
N GLY A 10 11.81 -14.10 -4.38
CA GLY A 10 12.19 -14.46 -5.74
C GLY A 10 11.03 -14.62 -6.73
N LEU A 11 9.81 -14.16 -6.40
CA LEU A 11 8.68 -14.26 -7.32
C LEU A 11 8.92 -13.46 -8.62
N LEU A 12 9.42 -12.24 -8.50
CA LEU A 12 9.66 -11.37 -9.66
C LEU A 12 10.73 -11.98 -10.59
N ASP A 13 11.81 -12.52 -10.04
CA ASP A 13 12.85 -13.20 -10.82
C ASP A 13 12.29 -14.43 -11.56
N THR A 14 11.43 -15.19 -10.91
CA THR A 14 10.76 -16.35 -11.52
C THR A 14 9.85 -15.94 -12.67
N LEU A 15 9.06 -14.87 -12.48
CA LEU A 15 8.19 -14.33 -13.54
C LEU A 15 8.99 -13.83 -14.75
N ASP A 16 10.12 -13.17 -14.51
CA ASP A 16 11.01 -12.71 -15.57
C ASP A 16 11.64 -13.89 -16.32
N ASP A 17 12.17 -14.87 -15.62
CA ASP A 17 12.74 -16.07 -16.22
C ASP A 17 11.74 -16.84 -17.09
N LEU A 18 10.47 -16.90 -16.69
CA LEU A 18 9.41 -17.57 -17.41
C LEU A 18 8.73 -16.67 -18.47
N GLN A 19 9.09 -15.39 -18.56
CA GLN A 19 8.46 -14.38 -19.42
C GLN A 19 6.95 -14.31 -19.23
N VAL A 20 6.52 -14.30 -17.95
CA VAL A 20 5.11 -14.24 -17.52
C VAL A 20 4.83 -12.88 -16.90
N GLY A 21 3.75 -12.23 -17.33
CA GLY A 21 3.28 -10.98 -16.72
C GLY A 21 2.70 -11.19 -15.32
N SER A 22 2.46 -10.09 -14.62
CA SER A 22 1.92 -10.12 -13.27
C SER A 22 0.72 -9.19 -13.13
N ILE A 23 -0.29 -9.62 -12.37
CA ILE A 23 -1.43 -8.80 -11.95
C ILE A 23 -1.41 -8.75 -10.41
N ALA A 24 -1.28 -7.55 -9.86
CA ALA A 24 -1.26 -7.37 -8.42
C ALA A 24 -2.67 -7.39 -7.83
N TYR A 25 -2.82 -8.08 -6.71
CA TYR A 25 -4.03 -8.06 -5.89
C TYR A 25 -3.90 -6.97 -4.82
N SER A 26 -4.95 -6.15 -4.67
CA SER A 26 -5.02 -5.08 -3.66
C SER A 26 -3.79 -4.14 -3.65
N PRO A 27 -3.40 -3.53 -4.78
CA PRO A 27 -2.17 -2.75 -4.87
C PRO A 27 -2.15 -1.51 -3.96
N LEU A 28 -3.32 -1.02 -3.54
CA LEU A 28 -3.45 0.11 -2.62
C LEU A 28 -3.67 -0.33 -1.15
N GLU A 29 -3.52 -1.62 -0.86
CA GLU A 29 -3.65 -2.20 0.48
C GLU A 29 -4.93 -1.75 1.19
N GLN A 30 -6.09 -1.97 0.54
CA GLN A 30 -7.41 -1.58 1.02
C GLN A 30 -7.58 -0.08 1.27
N GLY A 31 -6.80 0.76 0.58
CA GLY A 31 -6.82 2.21 0.71
C GLY A 31 -5.73 2.77 1.64
N LEU A 32 -4.94 1.93 2.31
CA LEU A 32 -3.82 2.38 3.16
C LEU A 32 -2.77 3.17 2.37
N LEU A 33 -2.49 2.77 1.13
CA LEU A 33 -1.56 3.46 0.24
C LEU A 33 -2.23 4.61 -0.55
N THR A 34 -3.11 5.33 0.13
CA THR A 34 -3.72 6.58 -0.33
C THR A 34 -3.59 7.65 0.75
N SER A 35 -4.02 8.86 0.48
CA SER A 35 -4.01 9.93 1.49
C SER A 35 -5.07 9.76 2.59
N ARG A 36 -5.98 8.78 2.50
CA ARG A 36 -7.13 8.64 3.41
C ARG A 36 -6.74 8.44 4.88
N TYR A 37 -5.64 7.76 5.15
CA TYR A 37 -5.24 7.38 6.52
C TYR A 37 -4.08 8.19 7.07
N LEU A 38 -3.58 9.20 6.36
CA LEU A 38 -2.44 10.01 6.79
C LEU A 38 -2.71 10.82 8.06
N ASP A 39 -3.99 11.23 8.27
CA ASP A 39 -4.43 12.03 9.41
C ASP A 39 -5.34 11.24 10.38
N GLY A 40 -5.37 9.91 10.26
CA GLY A 40 -6.18 9.04 11.09
C GLY A 40 -7.13 8.16 10.30
N ILE A 41 -8.17 7.63 10.96
CA ILE A 41 -9.17 6.74 10.36
C ILE A 41 -10.43 7.55 10.04
N PRO A 42 -10.75 7.79 8.75
CA PRO A 42 -12.02 8.44 8.38
C PRO A 42 -13.22 7.56 8.76
N GLU A 43 -14.33 8.17 9.19
CA GLU A 43 -15.55 7.45 9.59
C GLU A 43 -16.17 6.63 8.45
N ASP A 44 -16.01 7.07 7.20
CA ASP A 44 -16.49 6.43 5.99
C ASP A 44 -15.49 5.44 5.36
N SER A 45 -14.39 5.13 6.05
CA SER A 45 -13.33 4.25 5.55
C SER A 45 -13.59 2.78 5.88
N ARG A 46 -12.91 1.87 5.18
CA ARG A 46 -12.96 0.43 5.48
C ARG A 46 -12.42 0.10 6.87
N ALA A 47 -11.41 0.83 7.36
CA ALA A 47 -10.85 0.61 8.69
C ALA A 47 -11.83 0.99 9.80
N ALA A 48 -12.79 1.87 9.55
CA ALA A 48 -13.85 2.25 10.48
C ALA A 48 -15.08 1.31 10.40
N SER A 49 -15.12 0.38 9.44
CA SER A 49 -16.22 -0.56 9.24
C SER A 49 -15.85 -1.97 9.73
N ASP A 50 -16.86 -2.84 9.86
CA ASP A 50 -16.68 -4.26 10.20
C ASP A 50 -16.13 -5.07 9.00
N SER A 51 -15.22 -4.52 8.24
CA SER A 51 -14.63 -5.20 7.09
C SER A 51 -13.67 -6.30 7.54
N PRO A 52 -13.76 -7.53 7.00
CA PRO A 52 -12.82 -8.59 7.31
C PRO A 52 -11.42 -8.35 6.70
N PHE A 53 -11.29 -7.39 5.78
CA PHE A 53 -10.03 -7.13 5.05
C PHE A 53 -9.18 -6.02 5.67
N LEU A 54 -9.82 -5.08 6.37
CA LEU A 54 -9.14 -3.98 7.03
C LEU A 54 -9.99 -3.51 8.21
N ASN A 55 -9.39 -3.43 9.38
CA ASN A 55 -10.02 -2.92 10.60
C ASN A 55 -9.17 -1.81 11.24
N SER A 56 -9.73 -1.13 12.25
CA SER A 56 -9.04 -0.04 12.94
C SER A 56 -7.76 -0.47 13.65
N ASP A 57 -7.67 -1.71 14.09
CA ASP A 57 -6.50 -2.25 14.81
C ASP A 57 -5.27 -2.40 13.88
N ALA A 58 -5.50 -2.54 12.57
CA ALA A 58 -4.43 -2.59 11.58
C ALA A 58 -3.80 -1.21 11.30
N VAL A 59 -4.51 -0.12 11.59
CA VAL A 59 -4.05 1.26 11.37
C VAL A 59 -3.41 1.79 12.65
N THR A 60 -2.18 1.42 12.89
CA THR A 60 -1.39 1.86 14.06
C THR A 60 -0.67 3.19 13.79
N GLY A 61 -0.23 3.86 14.87
CA GLY A 61 0.61 5.07 14.75
C GLY A 61 1.89 4.83 13.97
N GLU A 62 2.55 3.70 14.17
CA GLU A 62 3.75 3.29 13.43
C GLU A 62 3.46 3.15 11.92
N LEU A 63 2.33 2.52 11.57
CA LEU A 63 1.92 2.40 10.19
C LEU A 63 1.66 3.77 9.56
N VAL A 64 0.96 4.65 10.25
CA VAL A 64 0.68 6.02 9.77
C VAL A 64 1.98 6.79 9.54
N ASP A 65 2.95 6.67 10.43
CA ASP A 65 4.26 7.32 10.26
C ASP A 65 5.01 6.79 9.02
N ARG A 66 4.94 5.48 8.77
CA ARG A 66 5.47 4.88 7.54
C ARG A 66 4.76 5.36 6.28
N LEU A 67 3.43 5.48 6.33
CA LEU A 67 2.64 6.01 5.21
C LEU A 67 2.98 7.48 4.92
N ARG A 68 3.19 8.29 5.94
CA ARG A 68 3.63 9.69 5.78
C ARG A 68 5.01 9.78 5.13
N ALA A 69 5.96 8.97 5.56
CA ALA A 69 7.29 8.92 4.95
C ALA A 69 7.22 8.52 3.46
N LEU A 70 6.37 7.55 3.11
CA LEU A 70 6.13 7.16 1.72
C LEU A 70 5.45 8.28 0.91
N ASP A 71 4.49 9.00 1.51
CA ASP A 71 3.83 10.14 0.87
C ASP A 71 4.82 11.28 0.57
N GLU A 72 5.77 11.56 1.47
CA GLU A 72 6.84 12.53 1.22
C GLU A 72 7.70 12.15 0.01
N ILE A 73 8.06 10.87 -0.10
CA ILE A 73 8.80 10.35 -1.27
C ILE A 73 7.95 10.50 -2.54
N ALA A 74 6.67 10.15 -2.49
CA ALA A 74 5.78 10.30 -3.63
C ALA A 74 5.70 11.76 -4.09
N ARG A 75 5.50 12.68 -3.16
CA ARG A 75 5.45 14.13 -3.45
C ARG A 75 6.75 14.66 -4.06
N SER A 76 7.91 14.20 -3.59
CA SER A 76 9.21 14.57 -4.17
C SER A 76 9.35 14.11 -5.63
N ARG A 77 8.58 13.10 -6.03
CA ARG A 77 8.49 12.57 -7.39
C ARG A 77 7.36 13.18 -8.24
N GLY A 78 6.62 14.15 -7.68
CA GLY A 78 5.43 14.73 -8.32
C GLY A 78 4.24 13.77 -8.42
N GLN A 79 4.16 12.79 -7.51
CA GLN A 79 3.12 11.77 -7.49
C GLN A 79 2.33 11.82 -6.18
N SER A 80 1.08 11.35 -6.23
CA SER A 80 0.37 10.97 -5.00
C SER A 80 0.90 9.63 -4.48
N LEU A 81 0.66 9.33 -3.19
CA LEU A 81 1.01 8.02 -2.62
C LEU A 81 0.39 6.87 -3.41
N ALA A 82 -0.89 7.01 -3.81
CA ALA A 82 -1.57 6.01 -4.62
C ALA A 82 -0.91 5.80 -5.99
N GLN A 83 -0.54 6.88 -6.67
CA GLN A 83 0.17 6.79 -7.96
C GLN A 83 1.51 6.09 -7.82
N MET A 84 2.27 6.41 -6.79
CA MET A 84 3.55 5.75 -6.51
C MET A 84 3.35 4.26 -6.22
N ALA A 85 2.32 3.90 -5.42
CA ALA A 85 2.02 2.50 -5.09
C ALA A 85 1.62 1.68 -6.33
N LEU A 86 0.85 2.27 -7.25
CA LEU A 86 0.46 1.60 -8.50
C LEU A 86 1.64 1.45 -9.48
N ALA A 87 2.59 2.37 -9.44
CA ALA A 87 3.79 2.32 -10.28
C ALA A 87 4.85 1.35 -9.76
N TRP A 88 4.78 1.06 -8.47
CA TRP A 88 5.69 0.13 -7.80
C TRP A 88 5.60 -1.28 -8.39
#